data_ef00d51dc89f17ae6669d60313926f9c
#
_entry.id   ef00d51dc89f17ae6669d60313926f9c
#
_cell.length_a   1.000
_cell.length_b   1.000
_cell.length_c   1.000
_cell.angle_alpha   90.00
_cell.angle_beta   90.00
_cell.angle_gamma   90.00
#
_symmetry.space_group_name_H-M   'P 1'
#
loop_
_entity.id
_entity.type
_entity.pdbx_description
1 polymer ?
#
loop_
_entity_poly.entity_id
_entity_poly.type
_entity_poly.pdbx_seq_one_letter_code
_entity_poly.pdbx_strand_id
1 'polypeptide(L)'
;RDEIIGLIRDERPDLILTHRPNDYHPDHRYTSQLVCDAAYMVTVPAVVTDAPALRDNPVIAYVADDFMRPYPFSPTVVVDIEPVLSSVIDLLDCHKSQFYDWLPYNFQTEDEVPDDPIARREWMGEWYCRRIVSRADRFRDQLIAIYGEAAGGRVRYVEAFEPCEYGSPLTEENRRKLF
;
A
#
# COMPACT_ATOMS: atom_id res chain seq x y z
N ARG A 1 8.69 -15.72 10.79
CA ARG A 1 7.63 -15.13 11.63
C ARG A 1 8.23 -14.41 12.83
N ASP A 2 9.14 -15.03 13.58
CA ASP A 2 9.70 -14.47 14.82
C ASP A 2 10.46 -13.15 14.56
N GLU A 3 11.18 -13.04 13.45
CA GLU A 3 11.82 -11.79 13.00
C GLU A 3 10.80 -10.65 12.76
N ILE A 4 9.66 -10.97 12.13
CA ILE A 4 8.60 -9.98 11.90
C ILE A 4 7.94 -9.57 13.23
N ILE A 5 7.73 -10.51 14.15
CA ILE A 5 7.22 -10.20 15.50
C ILE A 5 8.18 -9.27 16.24
N GLY A 6 9.48 -9.58 16.20
CA GLY A 6 10.53 -8.75 16.80
C GLY A 6 10.53 -7.33 16.21
N LEU A 7 10.54 -7.22 14.89
CA LEU A 7 10.50 -5.95 14.17
C LEU A 7 9.27 -5.11 14.57
N ILE A 8 8.07 -5.69 14.55
CA ILE A 8 6.84 -4.97 14.92
C ILE A 8 6.88 -4.50 16.38
N ARG A 9 7.46 -5.30 17.29
CA ARG A 9 7.59 -4.93 18.70
C ARG A 9 8.61 -3.81 18.94
N ASP A 10 9.70 -3.81 18.18
CA ASP A 10 10.75 -2.79 18.28
C ASP A 10 10.27 -1.46 17.70
N GLU A 11 9.66 -1.47 16.53
CA GLU A 11 9.19 -0.27 15.81
C GLU A 11 7.88 0.29 16.39
N ARG A 12 7.04 -0.53 16.99
CA ARG A 12 5.72 -0.16 17.57
C ARG A 12 4.86 0.69 16.65
N PRO A 13 4.63 0.28 15.41
CA PRO A 13 3.88 1.07 14.45
C PRO A 13 2.40 1.19 14.87
N ASP A 14 1.79 2.35 14.60
CA ASP A 14 0.34 2.53 14.69
C ASP A 14 -0.38 1.85 13.50
N LEU A 15 0.30 1.79 12.33
CA LEU A 15 -0.22 1.24 11.09
C LEU A 15 0.82 0.38 10.38
N ILE A 16 0.38 -0.78 9.89
CA ILE A 16 1.17 -1.64 8.98
C ILE A 16 0.43 -1.74 7.65
N LEU A 17 1.11 -1.39 6.57
CA LEU A 17 0.61 -1.60 5.21
C LEU A 17 1.27 -2.84 4.62
N THR A 18 0.47 -3.74 4.05
CA THR A 18 0.94 -4.97 3.44
C THR A 18 0.09 -5.35 2.23
N HIS A 19 0.47 -6.42 1.55
CA HIS A 19 -0.31 -6.97 0.42
C HIS A 19 -1.49 -7.81 0.91
N ARG A 20 -2.43 -8.12 0.01
CA ARG A 20 -3.45 -9.14 0.29
C ARG A 20 -2.87 -10.55 0.17
N PRO A 21 -3.40 -11.55 0.90
CA PRO A 21 -2.92 -12.94 0.83
C PRO A 21 -3.10 -13.59 -0.54
N ASN A 22 -3.91 -13.03 -1.42
CA ASN A 22 -4.26 -13.54 -2.75
C ASN A 22 -3.54 -12.83 -3.91
N ASP A 23 -2.43 -12.14 -3.63
CA ASP A 23 -1.58 -11.49 -4.63
C ASP A 23 -0.90 -12.51 -5.58
N TYR A 24 -0.53 -12.06 -6.79
CA TYR A 24 0.13 -12.93 -7.78
C TYR A 24 1.57 -13.30 -7.42
N HIS A 25 2.30 -12.37 -6.76
CA HIS A 25 3.72 -12.56 -6.48
C HIS A 25 3.94 -13.34 -5.19
N PRO A 26 4.81 -14.36 -5.17
CA PRO A 26 5.08 -15.14 -3.97
C PRO A 26 5.57 -14.29 -2.80
N ASP A 27 6.50 -13.36 -3.04
CA ASP A 27 7.02 -12.49 -1.98
C ASP A 27 5.94 -11.59 -1.38
N HIS A 28 4.98 -11.12 -2.19
CA HIS A 28 3.84 -10.36 -1.70
C HIS A 28 2.95 -11.22 -0.79
N ARG A 29 2.58 -12.44 -1.25
CA ARG A 29 1.75 -13.35 -0.46
C ARG A 29 2.41 -13.78 0.83
N TYR A 30 3.69 -14.16 0.79
CA TYR A 30 4.40 -14.62 1.98
C TYR A 30 4.66 -13.47 2.96
N THR A 31 4.95 -12.26 2.49
CA THR A 31 5.05 -11.08 3.36
C THR A 31 3.71 -10.79 4.03
N SER A 32 2.62 -10.80 3.26
CA SER A 32 1.26 -10.66 3.81
C SER A 32 0.96 -11.71 4.87
N GLN A 33 1.24 -12.98 4.57
CA GLN A 33 1.02 -14.08 5.50
C GLN A 33 1.85 -13.93 6.78
N LEU A 34 3.12 -13.54 6.67
CA LEU A 34 3.99 -13.31 7.83
C LEU A 34 3.48 -12.17 8.72
N VAL A 35 3.01 -11.08 8.13
CA VAL A 35 2.39 -9.96 8.86
C VAL A 35 1.10 -10.41 9.55
N CYS A 36 0.23 -11.11 8.84
CA CYS A 36 -1.02 -11.64 9.40
C CYS A 36 -0.78 -12.65 10.53
N ASP A 37 0.21 -13.55 10.37
CA ASP A 37 0.58 -14.53 11.40
C ASP A 37 1.25 -13.88 12.63
N ALA A 38 1.87 -12.72 12.45
CA ALA A 38 2.47 -11.96 13.53
C ALA A 38 1.44 -11.12 14.33
N ALA A 39 0.33 -10.73 13.71
CA ALA A 39 -0.62 -9.77 14.25
C ALA A 39 -1.07 -10.08 15.69
N TYR A 40 -1.56 -11.29 15.96
CA TYR A 40 -1.92 -11.69 17.33
C TYR A 40 -0.67 -11.93 18.20
N MET A 41 0.39 -12.53 17.63
CA MET A 41 1.57 -12.97 18.37
C MET A 41 2.40 -11.82 18.96
N VAL A 42 2.32 -10.61 18.38
CA VAL A 42 3.01 -9.43 18.92
C VAL A 42 2.55 -9.07 20.33
N THR A 43 1.35 -9.48 20.73
CA THR A 43 0.79 -9.24 22.07
C THR A 43 1.05 -10.38 23.06
N VAL A 44 1.61 -11.50 22.63
CA VAL A 44 1.82 -12.69 23.48
C VAL A 44 3.19 -12.67 24.14
N PRO A 45 3.31 -12.45 25.47
CA PRO A 45 4.60 -12.24 26.13
C PRO A 45 5.59 -13.41 26.01
N ALA A 46 5.11 -14.63 25.90
CA ALA A 46 5.95 -15.83 25.83
C ALA A 46 6.50 -16.13 24.41
N VAL A 47 6.12 -15.34 23.43
CA VAL A 47 6.61 -15.44 22.04
C VAL A 47 7.64 -14.34 21.80
N VAL A 48 8.80 -14.67 21.24
CA VAL A 48 9.90 -13.72 20.95
C VAL A 48 10.23 -12.88 22.19
N THR A 49 10.95 -13.46 23.15
CA THR A 49 11.16 -12.86 24.47
C THR A 49 12.19 -11.73 24.49
N ASP A 50 12.94 -11.53 23.41
CA ASP A 50 14.00 -10.49 23.32
C ASP A 50 13.43 -9.07 23.15
N ALA A 51 12.18 -8.97 22.69
CA ALA A 51 11.46 -7.70 22.58
C ALA A 51 10.17 -7.72 23.43
N PRO A 52 9.85 -6.65 24.18
CA PRO A 52 8.64 -6.58 24.99
C PRO A 52 7.37 -6.73 24.15
N ALA A 53 6.43 -7.57 24.59
CA ALA A 53 5.14 -7.73 23.93
C ALA A 53 4.37 -6.39 23.88
N LEU A 54 3.70 -6.14 22.78
CA LEU A 54 2.79 -5.00 22.65
C LEU A 54 1.54 -5.21 23.52
N ARG A 55 0.90 -4.13 23.95
CA ARG A 55 -0.39 -4.20 24.65
C ARG A 55 -1.55 -4.31 23.67
N ASP A 56 -1.42 -3.62 22.53
CA ASP A 56 -2.42 -3.57 21.49
C ASP A 56 -1.78 -3.90 20.14
N ASN A 57 -2.54 -4.50 19.24
CA ASN A 57 -2.10 -4.71 17.87
C ASN A 57 -2.06 -3.36 17.12
N PRO A 58 -1.14 -3.17 16.17
CA PRO A 58 -1.28 -2.12 15.18
C PRO A 58 -2.52 -2.32 14.31
N VAL A 59 -3.02 -1.26 13.69
CA VAL A 59 -3.92 -1.38 12.56
C VAL A 59 -3.14 -1.98 11.40
N ILE A 60 -3.73 -2.97 10.72
CA ILE A 60 -3.14 -3.58 9.53
C ILE A 60 -4.07 -3.30 8.35
N ALA A 61 -3.53 -2.83 7.23
CA ALA A 61 -4.31 -2.59 6.03
C ALA A 61 -3.59 -3.11 4.78
N TYR A 62 -4.39 -3.62 3.86
CA TYR A 62 -3.92 -4.10 2.56
C TYR A 62 -3.89 -2.96 1.55
N VAL A 63 -2.80 -2.88 0.78
CA VAL A 63 -2.69 -1.96 -0.35
C VAL A 63 -3.55 -2.42 -1.52
N ALA A 64 -3.96 -1.46 -2.36
CA ALA A 64 -4.86 -1.71 -3.49
C ALA A 64 -4.25 -2.68 -4.52
N ASP A 65 -5.08 -3.61 -4.98
CA ASP A 65 -4.82 -4.50 -6.11
C ASP A 65 -6.06 -4.65 -7.00
N ASP A 66 -5.93 -5.43 -8.08
CA ASP A 66 -6.99 -5.69 -9.05
C ASP A 66 -7.47 -7.16 -9.04
N PHE A 67 -7.07 -7.95 -8.04
CA PHE A 67 -7.47 -9.35 -7.94
C PHE A 67 -8.92 -9.49 -7.48
N MET A 68 -9.67 -10.34 -8.21
CA MET A 68 -11.09 -10.58 -7.97
C MET A 68 -11.38 -11.83 -7.14
N ARG A 69 -10.37 -12.69 -6.94
CA ARG A 69 -10.53 -13.97 -6.24
C ARG A 69 -9.60 -14.07 -5.04
N PRO A 70 -10.05 -14.62 -3.89
CA PRO A 70 -11.39 -15.19 -3.61
C PRO A 70 -12.52 -14.15 -3.50
N TYR A 71 -12.18 -12.87 -3.28
CA TYR A 71 -13.11 -11.74 -3.27
C TYR A 71 -12.41 -10.48 -3.84
N PRO A 72 -13.16 -9.53 -4.42
CA PRO A 72 -12.59 -8.29 -4.92
C PRO A 72 -12.08 -7.39 -3.77
N PHE A 73 -11.09 -6.54 -4.08
CA PHE A 73 -10.61 -5.52 -3.15
C PHE A 73 -11.73 -4.54 -2.77
N SER A 74 -11.94 -4.35 -1.47
CA SER A 74 -13.03 -3.54 -0.91
C SER A 74 -12.49 -2.54 0.12
N PRO A 75 -11.98 -1.37 -0.31
CA PRO A 75 -11.36 -0.41 0.59
C PRO A 75 -12.38 0.30 1.46
N THR A 76 -11.98 0.60 2.69
CA THR A 76 -12.70 1.52 3.59
C THR A 76 -11.99 2.87 3.71
N VAL A 77 -10.77 2.98 3.20
CA VAL A 77 -9.98 4.20 3.12
C VAL A 77 -9.58 4.44 1.67
N VAL A 78 -9.84 5.65 1.19
CA VAL A 78 -9.38 6.14 -0.11
C VAL A 78 -8.79 7.52 0.09
N VAL A 79 -7.53 7.70 -0.27
CA VAL A 79 -6.76 8.93 -0.01
C VAL A 79 -6.42 9.60 -1.34
N ASP A 80 -6.70 10.89 -1.44
CA ASP A 80 -6.22 11.73 -2.54
C ASP A 80 -4.71 11.93 -2.41
N ILE A 81 -3.95 11.44 -3.39
CA ILE A 81 -2.48 11.56 -3.43
C ILE A 81 -1.98 12.64 -4.39
N GLU A 82 -2.87 13.40 -5.06
CA GLU A 82 -2.43 14.48 -5.95
C GLU A 82 -1.49 15.48 -5.26
N PRO A 83 -1.77 15.91 -4.02
CA PRO A 83 -0.88 16.85 -3.32
C PRO A 83 0.55 16.36 -3.09
N VAL A 84 0.74 15.04 -3.06
CA VAL A 84 2.04 14.39 -2.79
C VAL A 84 2.57 13.58 -3.98
N LEU A 85 1.94 13.68 -5.13
CA LEU A 85 2.25 12.85 -6.30
C LEU A 85 3.71 13.00 -6.75
N SER A 86 4.28 14.22 -6.69
CA SER A 86 5.70 14.42 -7.01
C SER A 86 6.63 13.64 -6.08
N SER A 87 6.31 13.62 -4.78
CA SER A 87 7.09 12.84 -3.81
C SER A 87 6.94 11.34 -4.04
N VAL A 88 5.76 10.87 -4.42
CA VAL A 88 5.55 9.47 -4.81
C VAL A 88 6.44 9.12 -6.00
N ILE A 89 6.49 9.97 -7.04
CA ILE A 89 7.33 9.77 -8.21
C ILE A 89 8.82 9.76 -7.82
N ASP A 90 9.27 10.65 -6.92
CA ASP A 90 10.65 10.66 -6.42
C ASP A 90 11.01 9.36 -5.69
N LEU A 91 10.10 8.82 -4.88
CA LEU A 91 10.29 7.54 -4.20
C LEU A 91 10.36 6.37 -5.18
N LEU A 92 9.50 6.35 -6.19
CA LEU A 92 9.52 5.33 -7.25
C LEU A 92 10.81 5.41 -8.08
N ASP A 93 11.30 6.61 -8.38
CA ASP A 93 12.59 6.84 -9.07
C ASP A 93 13.79 6.25 -8.33
N CYS A 94 13.71 6.06 -7.02
CA CYS A 94 14.75 5.37 -6.25
C CYS A 94 14.87 3.87 -6.62
N HIS A 95 13.83 3.24 -7.13
CA HIS A 95 13.79 1.82 -7.51
C HIS A 95 14.23 1.61 -8.95
N LYS A 96 15.47 1.98 -9.28
CA LYS A 96 16.00 2.02 -10.65
C LYS A 96 15.82 0.72 -11.43
N SER A 97 16.25 -0.42 -10.86
CA SER A 97 16.15 -1.72 -11.51
C SER A 97 14.70 -2.16 -11.74
N GLN A 98 13.78 -1.75 -10.87
CA GLN A 98 12.37 -2.08 -11.02
C GLN A 98 11.73 -1.30 -12.16
N PHE A 99 11.89 0.05 -12.15
CA PHE A 99 11.15 0.92 -13.07
C PHE A 99 11.81 1.12 -14.41
N TYR A 100 13.14 0.95 -14.52
CA TYR A 100 13.85 1.23 -15.75
C TYR A 100 14.45 0.00 -16.45
N ASP A 101 14.51 -1.15 -15.71
CA ASP A 101 15.00 -2.40 -16.28
C ASP A 101 13.90 -3.45 -16.34
N TRP A 102 13.39 -3.90 -15.16
CA TRP A 102 12.47 -5.04 -15.06
C TRP A 102 11.09 -4.77 -15.65
N LEU A 103 10.43 -3.68 -15.29
CA LEU A 103 9.07 -3.40 -15.78
C LEU A 103 9.07 -3.13 -17.30
N PRO A 104 9.98 -2.30 -17.86
CA PRO A 104 10.08 -2.16 -19.31
C PRO A 104 10.31 -3.50 -20.03
N TYR A 105 11.22 -4.33 -19.55
CA TYR A 105 11.43 -5.67 -20.10
C TYR A 105 10.15 -6.52 -20.06
N ASN A 106 9.45 -6.53 -18.93
CA ASN A 106 8.22 -7.31 -18.78
C ASN A 106 7.08 -6.82 -19.68
N PHE A 107 7.02 -5.53 -19.99
CA PHE A 107 6.03 -4.93 -20.88
C PHE A 107 6.51 -4.76 -22.33
N GLN A 108 7.75 -5.15 -22.65
CA GLN A 108 8.36 -5.01 -23.97
C GLN A 108 8.40 -3.54 -24.43
N THR A 109 8.83 -2.66 -23.56
CA THR A 109 8.91 -1.20 -23.75
C THR A 109 10.29 -0.64 -23.42
N GLU A 110 11.34 -1.48 -23.48
CA GLU A 110 12.72 -1.08 -23.14
C GLU A 110 13.20 0.09 -23.99
N ASP A 111 12.81 0.10 -25.27
CA ASP A 111 13.17 1.15 -26.23
C ASP A 111 12.49 2.51 -25.92
N GLU A 112 11.46 2.52 -25.06
CA GLU A 112 10.77 3.74 -24.65
C GLU A 112 11.44 4.45 -23.47
N VAL A 113 12.36 3.78 -22.75
CA VAL A 113 13.02 4.32 -21.57
C VAL A 113 14.11 5.31 -21.96
N PRO A 114 14.00 6.60 -21.59
CA PRO A 114 15.01 7.59 -21.93
C PRO A 114 16.37 7.31 -21.27
N ASP A 115 17.46 7.67 -21.93
CA ASP A 115 18.82 7.61 -21.37
C ASP A 115 19.09 8.75 -20.39
N ASP A 116 18.55 9.95 -20.67
CA ASP A 116 18.73 11.11 -19.81
C ASP A 116 17.96 10.92 -18.47
N PRO A 117 18.63 11.12 -17.32
CA PRO A 117 18.01 10.89 -16.00
C PRO A 117 16.75 11.74 -15.74
N ILE A 118 16.69 12.98 -16.24
CA ILE A 118 15.53 13.87 -16.02
C ILE A 118 14.35 13.37 -16.88
N ALA A 119 14.58 13.13 -18.16
CA ALA A 119 13.58 12.60 -19.07
C ALA A 119 13.07 11.21 -18.60
N ARG A 120 13.97 10.39 -18.06
CA ARG A 120 13.62 9.07 -17.50
C ARG A 120 12.66 9.16 -16.32
N ARG A 121 12.90 10.08 -15.40
CA ARG A 121 12.00 10.33 -14.27
C ARG A 121 10.62 10.84 -14.74
N GLU A 122 10.60 11.74 -15.71
CA GLU A 122 9.35 12.26 -16.30
C GLU A 122 8.56 11.14 -16.98
N TRP A 123 9.23 10.33 -17.82
CA TRP A 123 8.64 9.16 -18.47
C TRP A 123 8.03 8.18 -17.45
N MET A 124 8.75 7.85 -16.39
CA MET A 124 8.27 6.96 -15.33
C MET A 124 7.05 7.55 -14.61
N GLY A 125 7.08 8.86 -14.32
CA GLY A 125 5.96 9.56 -13.70
C GLY A 125 4.69 9.50 -14.55
N GLU A 126 4.81 9.73 -15.85
CA GLU A 126 3.68 9.59 -16.78
C GLU A 126 3.18 8.15 -16.87
N TRP A 127 4.11 7.19 -16.94
CA TRP A 127 3.78 5.76 -16.96
C TRP A 127 3.01 5.35 -15.70
N TYR A 128 3.46 5.77 -14.52
CA TYR A 128 2.80 5.52 -13.24
C TYR A 128 1.39 6.14 -13.20
N CYS A 129 1.26 7.43 -13.54
CA CYS A 129 -0.01 8.14 -13.57
C CYS A 129 -1.04 7.46 -14.48
N ARG A 130 -0.64 7.02 -15.67
CA ARG A 130 -1.51 6.27 -16.59
C ARG A 130 -2.05 4.96 -15.98
N ARG A 131 -1.25 4.29 -15.16
CA ARG A 131 -1.65 3.03 -14.52
C ARG A 131 -2.63 3.20 -13.37
N ILE A 132 -2.52 4.28 -12.61
CA ILE A 132 -3.31 4.46 -11.40
C ILE A 132 -4.57 5.32 -11.60
N VAL A 133 -4.68 6.04 -12.70
CA VAL A 133 -5.79 6.99 -12.91
C VAL A 133 -7.18 6.34 -12.84
N SER A 134 -7.32 5.09 -13.27
CA SER A 134 -8.58 4.34 -13.21
C SER A 134 -9.04 4.01 -11.79
N ARG A 135 -8.14 4.03 -10.81
CA ARG A 135 -8.49 3.77 -9.41
C ARG A 135 -9.44 4.81 -8.85
N ALA A 136 -9.24 6.09 -9.18
CA ALA A 136 -10.11 7.15 -8.73
C ALA A 136 -11.56 6.95 -9.21
N ASP A 137 -11.76 6.51 -10.45
CA ASP A 137 -13.10 6.23 -10.97
C ASP A 137 -13.71 4.99 -10.31
N ARG A 138 -12.90 3.96 -10.05
CA ARG A 138 -13.34 2.75 -9.33
C ARG A 138 -13.87 3.06 -7.92
N PHE A 139 -13.30 4.07 -7.25
CA PHE A 139 -13.65 4.44 -5.87
C PHE A 139 -14.31 5.82 -5.78
N ARG A 140 -14.95 6.28 -6.85
CA ARG A 140 -15.55 7.62 -6.97
C ARG A 140 -16.58 7.90 -5.87
N ASP A 141 -17.42 6.95 -5.56
CA ASP A 141 -18.46 7.11 -4.54
C ASP A 141 -17.85 7.33 -3.14
N GLN A 142 -16.78 6.61 -2.81
CA GLN A 142 -16.05 6.81 -1.55
C GLN A 142 -15.36 8.18 -1.50
N LEU A 143 -14.74 8.63 -2.59
CA LEU A 143 -14.14 9.95 -2.69
C LEU A 143 -15.17 11.07 -2.49
N ILE A 144 -16.33 10.93 -3.10
CA ILE A 144 -17.43 11.89 -2.92
C ILE A 144 -17.93 11.88 -1.47
N ALA A 145 -18.04 10.70 -0.85
CA ALA A 145 -18.44 10.61 0.54
C ALA A 145 -17.45 11.24 1.52
N ILE A 146 -16.13 11.17 1.22
CA ILE A 146 -15.06 11.70 2.07
C ILE A 146 -14.84 13.20 1.85
N TYR A 147 -14.73 13.64 0.59
CA TYR A 147 -14.30 14.98 0.22
C TYR A 147 -15.45 15.89 -0.25
N GLY A 148 -16.68 15.35 -0.36
CA GLY A 148 -17.83 16.03 -0.95
C GLY A 148 -17.83 15.96 -2.48
N GLU A 149 -19.00 16.18 -3.10
CA GLU A 149 -19.23 16.00 -4.54
C GLU A 149 -18.28 16.83 -5.41
N ALA A 150 -18.07 18.09 -5.05
CA ALA A 150 -17.24 19.01 -5.85
C ALA A 150 -15.74 18.68 -5.80
N ALA A 151 -15.20 18.27 -4.64
CA ALA A 151 -13.79 17.93 -4.49
C ALA A 151 -13.56 16.46 -4.89
N GLY A 152 -14.32 15.52 -4.32
CA GLY A 152 -14.20 14.11 -4.60
C GLY A 152 -14.44 13.74 -6.06
N GLY A 153 -15.34 14.48 -6.75
CA GLY A 153 -15.60 14.32 -8.19
C GLY A 153 -14.40 14.69 -9.08
N ARG A 154 -13.44 15.49 -8.59
CA ARG A 154 -12.26 15.95 -9.35
C ARG A 154 -10.98 15.19 -9.06
N VAL A 155 -10.91 14.44 -7.96
CA VAL A 155 -9.72 13.65 -7.61
C VAL A 155 -9.40 12.66 -8.73
N ARG A 156 -8.14 12.64 -9.17
CA ARG A 156 -7.66 11.77 -10.26
C ARG A 156 -6.74 10.66 -9.81
N TYR A 157 -5.98 10.86 -8.74
CA TYR A 157 -4.99 9.90 -8.27
C TYR A 157 -5.23 9.57 -6.80
N VAL A 158 -5.35 8.29 -6.52
CA VAL A 158 -5.68 7.81 -5.17
C VAL A 158 -4.83 6.61 -4.80
N GLU A 159 -4.59 6.48 -3.50
CA GLU A 159 -4.29 5.20 -2.87
C GLU A 159 -5.51 4.75 -2.04
N ALA A 160 -5.70 3.44 -2.01
CA ALA A 160 -6.84 2.85 -1.31
C ALA A 160 -6.38 1.69 -0.42
N PHE A 161 -7.02 1.55 0.74
CA PHE A 161 -6.63 0.57 1.74
C PHE A 161 -7.83 -0.20 2.25
N GLU A 162 -7.68 -1.53 2.30
CA GLU A 162 -8.66 -2.47 2.85
C GLU A 162 -8.18 -2.93 4.24
N PRO A 163 -8.98 -2.84 5.31
CA PRO A 163 -8.54 -3.26 6.64
C PRO A 163 -8.38 -4.78 6.72
N CYS A 164 -7.31 -5.21 7.38
CA CYS A 164 -7.11 -6.59 7.78
C CYS A 164 -7.76 -6.82 9.16
N GLU A 165 -8.61 -7.83 9.26
CA GLU A 165 -9.35 -8.14 10.51
C GLU A 165 -8.46 -8.74 11.62
N TYR A 166 -7.18 -9.04 11.34
CA TYR A 166 -6.26 -9.60 12.34
C TYR A 166 -5.54 -8.53 13.17
N GLY A 167 -5.49 -7.28 12.68
CA GLY A 167 -5.00 -6.13 13.44
C GLY A 167 -6.05 -5.50 14.34
N SER A 168 -5.72 -4.36 14.93
CA SER A 168 -6.71 -3.53 15.61
C SER A 168 -7.75 -3.00 14.61
N PRO A 169 -9.02 -2.85 15.05
CA PRO A 169 -10.07 -2.33 14.16
C PRO A 169 -9.73 -0.94 13.62
N LEU A 170 -9.98 -0.72 12.33
CA LEU A 170 -9.90 0.60 11.71
C LEU A 170 -11.17 1.39 12.01
N THR A 171 -11.20 2.05 13.18
CA THR A 171 -12.31 2.91 13.60
C THR A 171 -12.28 4.26 12.91
N GLU A 172 -13.36 5.00 12.95
CA GLU A 172 -13.42 6.37 12.41
C GLU A 172 -12.38 7.30 13.07
N GLU A 173 -12.13 7.12 14.37
CA GLU A 173 -11.13 7.91 15.11
C GLU A 173 -9.70 7.63 14.63
N ASN A 174 -9.30 6.36 14.58
CA ASN A 174 -7.94 6.02 14.17
C ASN A 174 -7.73 6.19 12.65
N ARG A 175 -8.79 6.07 11.84
CA ARG A 175 -8.74 6.40 10.41
C ARG A 175 -8.31 7.86 10.17
N ARG A 176 -8.89 8.81 10.89
CA ARG A 176 -8.51 10.24 10.78
C ARG A 176 -7.10 10.55 11.28
N LYS A 177 -6.57 9.72 12.17
CA LYS A 177 -5.21 9.86 12.69
C LYS A 177 -4.16 9.26 11.76
N LEU A 178 -4.51 8.16 11.08
CA LEU A 178 -3.57 7.35 10.31
C LEU A 178 -3.52 7.71 8.81
N PHE A 179 -4.60 8.30 8.30
CA PHE A 179 -4.81 8.67 6.91
C PHE A 179 -5.36 10.11 6.80
#